data_4a754d2790b12e1516ff738816d5acc2
#
_entry.id   4a754d2790b12e1516ff738816d5acc2
#
_cell.length_a   1.000
_cell.length_b   1.000
_cell.length_c   1.000
_cell.angle_alpha   90.00
_cell.angle_beta   90.00
_cell.angle_gamma   90.00
#
_symmetry.space_group_name_H-M   'P 1'
#
loop_
_entity.id
_entity.type
_entity.pdbx_description
1 polymer ?
#
loop_
_entity_poly.entity_id
_entity_poly.type
_entity_poly.pdbx_seq_one_letter_code
_entity_poly.pdbx_strand_id
1 'polypeptide(L)'
;MSVSVLGAGAFGTALAISLAGKGPVTLWARDARDMAARRENAKRLPGCPFPETLSVTESLDQAAEAETLLLAVPMQKLRSVLKEHRAALHGKHLVACCKGIELSSGVGPVSVIEETIPEATAAILTGPSFAADIARGLPTALTLACADPAAGEQLQAELTTANLRLYRTTDTTGAELGGALKNVVAIASGAAIGAGLGESARAALMTRGYAEMQRLAAHL
;
A
#
# COMPACT_ATOMS: atom_id res chain seq x y z
N MET A 1 10.30 -16.97 -5.04
CA MET A 1 9.78 -15.93 -4.13
C MET A 1 8.28 -15.90 -4.30
N SER A 2 7.54 -15.92 -3.22
CA SER A 2 6.07 -15.91 -3.24
C SER A 2 5.56 -14.63 -2.59
N VAL A 3 4.63 -13.95 -3.27
CA VAL A 3 4.05 -12.69 -2.81
C VAL A 3 2.55 -12.86 -2.61
N SER A 4 2.04 -12.35 -1.52
CA SER A 4 0.60 -12.27 -1.26
C SER A 4 0.16 -10.85 -0.98
N VAL A 5 -1.09 -10.53 -1.32
CA VAL A 5 -1.71 -9.24 -1.02
C VAL A 5 -2.90 -9.46 -0.08
N LEU A 6 -2.82 -8.90 1.12
CA LEU A 6 -3.89 -8.98 2.12
C LEU A 6 -4.82 -7.76 1.99
N GLY A 7 -5.97 -7.96 1.36
CA GLY A 7 -6.99 -6.95 1.16
C GLY A 7 -7.31 -6.67 -0.30
N ALA A 8 -8.50 -7.07 -0.74
CA ALA A 8 -9.01 -6.89 -2.10
C ALA A 8 -9.77 -5.55 -2.28
N GLY A 9 -9.20 -4.45 -1.78
CA GLY A 9 -9.58 -3.10 -2.19
C GLY A 9 -9.09 -2.81 -3.62
N ALA A 10 -9.47 -1.67 -4.20
CA ALA A 10 -9.00 -1.30 -5.54
C ALA A 10 -7.47 -1.34 -5.65
N PHE A 11 -6.75 -0.73 -4.69
CA PHE A 11 -5.29 -0.66 -4.69
C PHE A 11 -4.63 -2.03 -4.51
N GLY A 12 -5.08 -2.84 -3.53
CA GLY A 12 -4.55 -4.18 -3.32
C GLY A 12 -4.79 -5.10 -4.52
N THR A 13 -5.98 -5.02 -5.13
CA THR A 13 -6.28 -5.76 -6.36
C THR A 13 -5.35 -5.34 -7.52
N ALA A 14 -5.11 -4.04 -7.69
CA ALA A 14 -4.24 -3.53 -8.74
C ALA A 14 -2.77 -3.97 -8.56
N LEU A 15 -2.27 -3.93 -7.32
CA LEU A 15 -0.93 -4.45 -6.99
C LEU A 15 -0.83 -5.95 -7.29
N ALA A 16 -1.85 -6.73 -6.89
CA ALA A 16 -1.87 -8.16 -7.15
C ALA A 16 -1.85 -8.48 -8.66
N ILE A 17 -2.62 -7.74 -9.48
CA ILE A 17 -2.62 -7.87 -10.95
C ILE A 17 -1.23 -7.54 -11.52
N SER A 18 -0.62 -6.43 -11.12
CA SER A 18 0.70 -6.02 -11.62
C SER A 18 1.80 -7.04 -11.24
N LEU A 19 1.80 -7.51 -9.99
CA LEU A 19 2.77 -8.48 -9.48
C LEU A 19 2.60 -9.85 -10.14
N ALA A 20 1.36 -10.24 -10.44
CA ALA A 20 1.06 -11.48 -11.14
C ALA A 20 1.68 -11.56 -12.56
N GLY A 21 2.08 -10.43 -13.13
CA GLY A 21 2.89 -10.40 -14.36
C GLY A 21 4.32 -10.94 -14.19
N LYS A 22 4.82 -11.11 -12.95
CA LYS A 22 6.14 -11.70 -12.67
C LYS A 22 6.08 -13.16 -12.22
N GLY A 23 4.94 -13.63 -11.73
CA GLY A 23 4.78 -14.97 -11.21
C GLY A 23 3.53 -15.14 -10.35
N PRO A 24 3.38 -16.28 -9.67
CA PRO A 24 2.20 -16.55 -8.85
C PRO A 24 2.02 -15.54 -7.72
N VAL A 25 0.79 -15.02 -7.57
CA VAL A 25 0.38 -14.11 -6.51
C VAL A 25 -0.93 -14.59 -5.89
N THR A 26 -1.04 -14.50 -4.59
CA THR A 26 -2.29 -14.78 -3.86
C THR A 26 -2.90 -13.48 -3.36
N LEU A 27 -4.16 -13.23 -3.70
CA LEU A 27 -4.96 -12.12 -3.19
C LEU A 27 -5.93 -12.63 -2.13
N TRP A 28 -5.75 -12.20 -0.89
CA TRP A 28 -6.66 -12.53 0.19
C TRP A 28 -7.81 -11.52 0.29
N ALA A 29 -9.02 -12.05 0.42
CA ALA A 29 -10.23 -11.27 0.67
C ALA A 29 -11.16 -12.01 1.63
N ARG A 30 -11.90 -11.30 2.46
CA ARG A 30 -12.90 -11.87 3.39
C ARG A 30 -14.09 -12.54 2.68
N ASP A 31 -14.36 -12.14 1.45
CA ASP A 31 -15.36 -12.70 0.56
C ASP A 31 -14.75 -12.71 -0.84
N ALA A 32 -14.30 -13.88 -1.27
CA ALA A 32 -13.53 -14.07 -2.50
C ALA A 32 -14.33 -14.77 -3.61
N ARG A 33 -15.49 -15.35 -3.31
CA ARG A 33 -16.20 -16.26 -4.21
C ARG A 33 -16.57 -15.64 -5.55
N ASP A 34 -17.16 -14.44 -5.53
CA ASP A 34 -17.55 -13.74 -6.77
C ASP A 34 -16.30 -13.34 -7.60
N MET A 35 -15.25 -12.87 -6.94
CA MET A 35 -14.00 -12.53 -7.61
C MET A 35 -13.29 -13.74 -8.22
N ALA A 36 -13.29 -14.87 -7.53
CA ALA A 36 -12.70 -16.11 -8.03
C ALA A 36 -13.47 -16.64 -9.25
N ALA A 37 -14.81 -16.64 -9.17
CA ALA A 37 -15.67 -17.12 -10.25
C ALA A 37 -15.59 -16.25 -11.51
N ARG A 38 -15.56 -14.93 -11.35
CA ARG A 38 -15.50 -13.97 -12.46
C ARG A 38 -14.08 -13.70 -12.97
N ARG A 39 -13.07 -14.12 -12.23
CA ARG A 39 -11.68 -13.73 -12.49
C ARG A 39 -11.51 -12.21 -12.58
N GLU A 40 -12.23 -11.46 -11.72
CA GLU A 40 -12.27 -10.01 -11.70
C GLU A 40 -12.80 -9.48 -10.37
N ASN A 41 -12.30 -8.35 -9.90
CA ASN A 41 -12.89 -7.59 -8.80
C ASN A 41 -13.84 -6.50 -9.35
N ALA A 42 -14.94 -6.90 -9.95
CA ALA A 42 -15.89 -5.99 -10.60
C ALA A 42 -16.47 -4.91 -9.66
N LYS A 43 -16.52 -5.19 -8.35
CA LYS A 43 -17.04 -4.27 -7.33
C LYS A 43 -16.08 -3.11 -7.02
N ARG A 44 -14.76 -3.35 -7.03
CA ARG A 44 -13.74 -2.39 -6.58
C ARG A 44 -12.83 -1.91 -7.69
N LEU A 45 -12.64 -2.72 -8.72
CA LEU A 45 -11.74 -2.43 -9.84
C LEU A 45 -12.31 -3.05 -11.13
N PRO A 46 -13.45 -2.52 -11.63
CA PRO A 46 -14.13 -3.07 -12.80
C PRO A 46 -13.28 -2.94 -14.08
N GLY A 47 -13.43 -3.90 -14.99
CA GLY A 47 -12.74 -3.93 -16.28
C GLY A 47 -11.27 -4.32 -16.21
N CYS A 48 -10.83 -4.93 -15.09
CA CYS A 48 -9.46 -5.38 -14.89
C CYS A 48 -9.46 -6.89 -14.57
N PRO A 49 -9.41 -7.77 -15.59
CA PRO A 49 -9.42 -9.22 -15.41
C PRO A 49 -8.15 -9.69 -14.69
N PHE A 50 -8.28 -10.78 -13.93
CA PHE A 50 -7.14 -11.37 -13.23
C PHE A 50 -6.29 -12.21 -14.17
N PRO A 51 -4.95 -12.02 -14.19
CA PRO A 51 -4.03 -12.92 -14.86
C PRO A 51 -4.14 -14.36 -14.33
N GLU A 52 -3.80 -15.36 -15.14
CA GLU A 52 -3.87 -16.77 -14.73
C GLU A 52 -3.04 -17.07 -13.47
N THR A 53 -1.93 -16.36 -13.31
CA THR A 53 -1.02 -16.43 -12.16
C THR A 53 -1.56 -15.81 -10.88
N LEU A 54 -2.72 -15.13 -10.91
CA LEU A 54 -3.38 -14.57 -9.73
C LEU A 54 -4.43 -15.53 -9.20
N SER A 55 -4.24 -16.02 -7.99
CA SER A 55 -5.23 -16.77 -7.21
C SER A 55 -5.91 -15.88 -6.17
N VAL A 56 -7.13 -16.24 -5.79
CA VAL A 56 -7.90 -15.53 -4.74
C VAL A 56 -8.29 -16.52 -3.65
N THR A 57 -8.14 -16.12 -2.39
CA THR A 57 -8.45 -16.96 -1.24
C THR A 57 -9.18 -16.21 -0.14
N GLU A 58 -9.99 -16.92 0.65
CA GLU A 58 -10.57 -16.45 1.92
C GLU A 58 -9.71 -16.88 3.13
N SER A 59 -8.76 -17.82 2.94
CA SER A 59 -7.86 -18.28 3.99
C SER A 59 -6.65 -17.37 4.09
N LEU A 60 -6.48 -16.69 5.23
CA LEU A 60 -5.29 -15.89 5.48
C LEU A 60 -4.07 -16.79 5.70
N ASP A 61 -4.23 -17.96 6.29
CA ASP A 61 -3.12 -18.91 6.46
C ASP A 61 -2.54 -19.34 5.13
N GLN A 62 -3.39 -19.61 4.12
CA GLN A 62 -2.93 -19.89 2.77
C GLN A 62 -2.20 -18.67 2.15
N ALA A 63 -2.70 -17.46 2.35
CA ALA A 63 -2.00 -16.26 1.88
C ALA A 63 -0.67 -16.05 2.62
N ALA A 64 -0.60 -16.42 3.90
CA ALA A 64 0.60 -16.30 4.72
C ALA A 64 1.67 -17.38 4.44
N GLU A 65 1.44 -18.32 3.53
CA GLU A 65 2.51 -19.20 3.01
C GLU A 65 3.59 -18.41 2.26
N ALA A 66 3.25 -17.22 1.75
CA ALA A 66 4.20 -16.32 1.10
C ALA A 66 5.19 -15.72 2.11
N GLU A 67 6.43 -15.43 1.64
CA GLU A 67 7.45 -14.75 2.43
C GLU A 67 7.20 -13.24 2.51
N THR A 68 6.64 -12.65 1.46
CA THR A 68 6.34 -11.21 1.39
C THR A 68 4.83 -10.97 1.28
N LEU A 69 4.30 -10.18 2.22
CA LEU A 69 2.87 -9.86 2.28
C LEU A 69 2.65 -8.34 2.19
N LEU A 70 1.89 -7.92 1.18
CA LEU A 70 1.45 -6.54 1.02
C LEU A 70 0.14 -6.33 1.79
N LEU A 71 0.17 -5.47 2.82
CA LEU A 71 -0.95 -5.22 3.72
C LEU A 71 -1.84 -4.08 3.16
N ALA A 72 -2.77 -4.42 2.29
CA ALA A 72 -3.70 -3.49 1.64
C ALA A 72 -5.06 -3.38 2.36
N VAL A 73 -5.09 -3.68 3.65
CA VAL A 73 -6.24 -3.50 4.54
C VAL A 73 -6.37 -2.04 4.98
N PRO A 74 -7.56 -1.55 5.37
CA PRO A 74 -7.69 -0.19 5.91
C PRO A 74 -6.83 0.02 7.15
N MET A 75 -6.18 1.20 7.28
CA MET A 75 -5.30 1.54 8.41
C MET A 75 -5.91 1.20 9.78
N GLN A 76 -7.17 1.57 10.00
CA GLN A 76 -7.89 1.33 11.27
C GLN A 76 -8.22 -0.15 11.54
N LYS A 77 -7.87 -1.05 10.62
CA LYS A 77 -8.01 -2.51 10.78
C LYS A 77 -6.67 -3.24 10.79
N LEU A 78 -5.58 -2.54 10.49
CA LEU A 78 -4.25 -3.15 10.38
C LEU A 78 -3.88 -3.90 11.64
N ARG A 79 -3.86 -3.24 12.81
CA ARG A 79 -3.49 -3.85 14.09
C ARG A 79 -4.35 -5.06 14.46
N SER A 80 -5.67 -5.00 14.21
CA SER A 80 -6.54 -6.14 14.52
C SER A 80 -6.23 -7.35 13.66
N VAL A 81 -6.00 -7.16 12.35
CA VAL A 81 -5.60 -8.24 11.43
C VAL A 81 -4.24 -8.83 11.82
N LEU A 82 -3.25 -7.98 12.14
CA LEU A 82 -1.93 -8.44 12.57
C LEU A 82 -1.99 -9.26 13.88
N LYS A 83 -2.77 -8.80 14.87
CA LYS A 83 -2.94 -9.53 16.16
C LYS A 83 -3.63 -10.88 15.95
N GLU A 84 -4.69 -10.92 15.16
CA GLU A 84 -5.47 -12.12 14.90
C GLU A 84 -4.63 -13.22 14.21
N HIS A 85 -3.72 -12.81 13.32
CA HIS A 85 -2.93 -13.73 12.50
C HIS A 85 -1.42 -13.71 12.83
N ARG A 86 -1.04 -13.23 14.02
CA ARG A 86 0.36 -13.04 14.42
C ARG A 86 1.24 -14.26 14.15
N ALA A 87 0.77 -15.46 14.51
CA ALA A 87 1.55 -16.68 14.35
C ALA A 87 1.90 -16.97 12.87
N ALA A 88 0.97 -16.76 11.96
CA ALA A 88 1.17 -16.98 10.53
C ALA A 88 2.05 -15.90 9.88
N LEU A 89 2.13 -14.70 10.48
CA LEU A 89 2.86 -13.55 9.94
C LEU A 89 4.27 -13.39 10.56
N HIS A 90 4.63 -14.22 11.54
CA HIS A 90 5.92 -14.18 12.20
C HIS A 90 7.08 -14.37 11.24
N GLY A 91 8.10 -13.50 11.33
CA GLY A 91 9.33 -13.58 10.54
C GLY A 91 9.16 -13.22 9.04
N LYS A 92 7.99 -12.73 8.62
CA LYS A 92 7.70 -12.37 7.23
C LYS A 92 8.13 -10.94 6.90
N HIS A 93 8.23 -10.64 5.62
CA HIS A 93 8.29 -9.27 5.13
C HIS A 93 6.86 -8.71 5.02
N LEU A 94 6.55 -7.72 5.85
CA LEU A 94 5.23 -7.09 5.92
C LEU A 94 5.29 -5.67 5.35
N VAL A 95 4.73 -5.48 4.17
CA VAL A 95 4.76 -4.21 3.44
C VAL A 95 3.42 -3.51 3.56
N ALA A 96 3.33 -2.48 4.38
CA ALA A 96 2.13 -1.68 4.51
C ALA A 96 1.80 -0.95 3.19
N CYS A 97 0.58 -1.09 2.73
CA CYS A 97 0.04 -0.40 1.55
C CYS A 97 -1.13 0.51 1.91
N CYS A 98 -1.51 0.57 3.18
CA CYS A 98 -2.50 1.49 3.71
C CYS A 98 -1.88 2.88 3.94
N LYS A 99 -2.74 3.88 3.99
CA LYS A 99 -2.37 5.28 4.23
C LYS A 99 -3.07 5.78 5.49
N GLY A 100 -2.39 6.65 6.21
CA GLY A 100 -2.96 7.28 7.40
C GLY A 100 -2.24 6.88 8.68
N ILE A 101 -2.81 7.32 9.80
CA ILE A 101 -2.33 7.13 11.15
C ILE A 101 -3.39 6.36 11.92
N GLU A 102 -3.01 5.44 12.79
CA GLU A 102 -3.94 4.74 13.67
C GLU A 102 -4.52 5.71 14.71
N LEU A 103 -5.84 5.87 14.75
CA LEU A 103 -6.50 6.87 15.60
C LEU A 103 -6.32 6.62 17.09
N SER A 104 -6.15 5.36 17.49
CA SER A 104 -6.03 5.00 18.91
C SER A 104 -4.64 5.23 19.50
N SER A 105 -3.59 5.15 18.68
CA SER A 105 -2.20 5.25 19.13
C SER A 105 -1.46 6.47 18.57
N GLY A 106 -1.94 7.03 17.47
CA GLY A 106 -1.28 8.15 16.79
C GLY A 106 -0.07 7.75 15.94
N VAL A 107 0.20 6.43 15.76
CA VAL A 107 1.37 5.95 15.02
C VAL A 107 1.02 5.51 13.60
N GLY A 108 2.03 5.45 12.74
CA GLY A 108 1.92 5.01 11.36
C GLY A 108 1.89 3.47 11.20
N PRO A 109 1.64 2.99 9.99
CA PRO A 109 1.49 1.55 9.75
C PRO A 109 2.77 0.72 9.99
N VAL A 110 3.96 1.27 9.77
CA VAL A 110 5.23 0.57 10.04
C VAL A 110 5.37 0.32 11.55
N SER A 111 5.17 1.36 12.37
CA SER A 111 5.19 1.22 13.83
C SER A 111 4.13 0.24 14.33
N VAL A 112 2.93 0.23 13.72
CA VAL A 112 1.89 -0.77 14.06
C VAL A 112 2.36 -2.19 13.77
N ILE A 113 3.09 -2.43 12.67
CA ILE A 113 3.67 -3.74 12.35
C ILE A 113 4.72 -4.11 13.40
N GLU A 114 5.68 -3.23 13.66
CA GLU A 114 6.80 -3.45 14.60
C GLU A 114 6.31 -3.73 16.03
N GLU A 115 5.32 -2.99 16.51
CA GLU A 115 4.72 -3.21 17.82
C GLU A 115 3.93 -4.53 17.91
N THR A 116 3.32 -4.97 16.81
CA THR A 116 2.44 -6.14 16.82
C THR A 116 3.20 -7.42 16.50
N ILE A 117 4.17 -7.37 15.59
CA ILE A 117 4.97 -8.50 15.12
C ILE A 117 6.44 -8.06 15.04
N PRO A 118 7.13 -7.93 16.18
CA PRO A 118 8.53 -7.43 16.22
C PRO A 118 9.51 -8.27 15.41
N GLU A 119 9.17 -9.53 15.14
CA GLU A 119 10.00 -10.46 14.38
C GLU A 119 9.85 -10.30 12.85
N ALA A 120 8.90 -9.49 12.40
CA ALA A 120 8.71 -9.22 10.98
C ALA A 120 9.61 -8.08 10.49
N THR A 121 9.99 -8.14 9.23
CA THR A 121 10.59 -6.98 8.55
C THR A 121 9.46 -6.05 8.09
N ALA A 122 9.37 -4.87 8.69
CA ALA A 122 8.36 -3.88 8.37
C ALA A 122 8.83 -2.93 7.26
N ALA A 123 7.95 -2.67 6.29
CA ALA A 123 8.16 -1.70 5.22
C ALA A 123 6.84 -1.02 4.85
N ILE A 124 6.92 0.08 4.10
CA ILE A 124 5.75 0.74 3.52
C ILE A 124 5.92 1.01 2.03
N LEU A 125 4.86 0.79 1.27
CA LEU A 125 4.74 1.11 -0.15
C LEU A 125 3.72 2.24 -0.33
N THR A 126 4.18 3.41 -0.75
CA THR A 126 3.35 4.61 -0.86
C THR A 126 3.73 5.43 -2.10
N GLY A 127 2.88 6.38 -2.49
CA GLY A 127 3.15 7.31 -3.58
C GLY A 127 1.88 7.77 -4.30
N PRO A 128 2.04 8.65 -5.31
CA PRO A 128 0.95 9.10 -6.16
C PRO A 128 0.61 8.00 -7.17
N SER A 129 -0.54 7.32 -6.98
CA SER A 129 -0.94 6.21 -7.83
C SER A 129 -2.45 6.05 -7.87
N PHE A 130 -2.95 5.68 -9.04
CA PHE A 130 -4.33 5.29 -9.24
C PHE A 130 -4.39 3.77 -9.51
N ALA A 131 -5.25 3.08 -8.78
CA ALA A 131 -5.39 1.63 -8.89
C ALA A 131 -5.72 1.19 -10.34
N ALA A 132 -6.59 1.94 -11.02
CA ALA A 132 -6.96 1.63 -12.40
C ALA A 132 -5.78 1.71 -13.36
N ASP A 133 -4.87 2.66 -13.16
CA ASP A 133 -3.69 2.83 -14.02
C ASP A 133 -2.70 1.66 -13.82
N ILE A 134 -2.44 1.30 -12.56
CA ILE A 134 -1.59 0.15 -12.23
C ILE A 134 -2.15 -1.14 -12.86
N ALA A 135 -3.45 -1.40 -12.68
CA ALA A 135 -4.08 -2.62 -13.17
C ALA A 135 -4.13 -2.70 -14.70
N ARG A 136 -4.15 -1.56 -15.41
CA ARG A 136 -4.08 -1.46 -16.87
C ARG A 136 -2.64 -1.54 -17.41
N GLY A 137 -1.65 -1.71 -16.54
CA GLY A 137 -0.26 -1.77 -16.94
C GLY A 137 0.37 -0.42 -17.28
N LEU A 138 -0.24 0.70 -16.87
CA LEU A 138 0.33 2.03 -17.11
C LEU A 138 1.51 2.29 -16.17
N PRO A 139 2.55 2.99 -16.64
CA PRO A 139 3.73 3.29 -15.85
C PRO A 139 3.38 4.01 -14.54
N THR A 140 3.79 3.45 -13.43
CA THR A 140 3.55 3.98 -12.09
C THR A 140 4.83 3.93 -11.26
N ALA A 141 5.11 4.99 -10.51
CA ALA A 141 6.24 5.06 -9.58
C ALA A 141 5.73 5.15 -8.15
N LEU A 142 6.31 4.31 -7.26
CA LEU A 142 6.03 4.32 -5.83
C LEU A 142 7.33 4.39 -5.03
N THR A 143 7.24 4.85 -3.78
CA THR A 143 8.31 4.80 -2.80
C THR A 143 8.13 3.55 -1.93
N LEU A 144 9.19 2.77 -1.81
CA LEU A 144 9.34 1.68 -0.86
C LEU A 144 10.27 2.15 0.26
N ALA A 145 9.72 2.34 1.45
CA ALA A 145 10.52 2.69 2.62
C ALA A 145 10.67 1.47 3.54
N CYS A 146 11.92 1.15 3.90
CA CYS A 146 12.26 0.08 4.81
C CYS A 146 13.50 0.50 5.61
N ALA A 147 13.45 0.43 6.95
CA ALA A 147 14.54 0.84 7.82
C ALA A 147 15.81 0.01 7.59
N ASP A 148 15.66 -1.29 7.27
CA ASP A 148 16.77 -2.15 6.86
C ASP A 148 17.05 -1.99 5.36
N PRO A 149 18.24 -1.47 4.98
CA PRO A 149 18.60 -1.26 3.57
C PRO A 149 18.71 -2.55 2.76
N ALA A 150 19.14 -3.66 3.36
CA ALA A 150 19.30 -4.94 2.68
C ALA A 150 17.93 -5.57 2.37
N ALA A 151 17.05 -5.59 3.35
CA ALA A 151 15.66 -6.00 3.16
C ALA A 151 14.94 -5.10 2.14
N GLY A 152 15.15 -3.79 2.20
CA GLY A 152 14.61 -2.84 1.23
C GLY A 152 15.07 -3.13 -0.20
N GLU A 153 16.34 -3.55 -0.41
CA GLU A 153 16.85 -3.94 -1.73
C GLU A 153 16.18 -5.21 -2.25
N GLN A 154 16.06 -6.20 -1.40
CA GLN A 154 15.38 -7.45 -1.72
C GLN A 154 13.91 -7.20 -2.09
N LEU A 155 13.18 -6.44 -1.27
CA LEU A 155 11.78 -6.07 -1.53
C LEU A 155 11.62 -5.25 -2.81
N GLN A 156 12.54 -4.31 -3.10
CA GLN A 156 12.51 -3.56 -4.35
C GLN A 156 12.65 -4.48 -5.56
N ALA A 157 13.61 -5.41 -5.54
CA ALA A 157 13.82 -6.37 -6.62
C ALA A 157 12.61 -7.29 -6.80
N GLU A 158 12.00 -7.73 -5.70
CA GLU A 158 10.83 -8.60 -5.71
C GLU A 158 9.57 -7.88 -6.23
N LEU A 159 9.29 -6.68 -5.76
CA LEU A 159 8.03 -5.97 -5.99
C LEU A 159 8.04 -5.04 -7.21
N THR A 160 9.20 -4.74 -7.82
CA THR A 160 9.26 -3.99 -9.08
C THR A 160 8.73 -4.86 -10.22
N THR A 161 7.83 -4.31 -11.03
CA THR A 161 7.25 -4.98 -12.21
C THR A 161 7.54 -4.19 -13.49
N ALA A 162 7.07 -4.65 -14.64
CA ALA A 162 7.26 -3.95 -15.91
C ALA A 162 6.64 -2.54 -15.91
N ASN A 163 5.55 -2.35 -15.18
CA ASN A 163 4.82 -1.08 -15.11
C ASN A 163 4.92 -0.39 -13.73
N LEU A 164 5.50 -1.04 -12.72
CA LEU A 164 5.62 -0.50 -11.36
C LEU A 164 7.09 -0.31 -10.99
N ARG A 165 7.56 0.94 -11.01
CA ARG A 165 8.91 1.33 -10.59
C ARG A 165 8.92 1.70 -9.12
N LEU A 166 9.78 1.06 -8.32
CA LEU A 166 9.96 1.37 -6.91
C LEU A 166 11.24 2.18 -6.68
N TYR A 167 11.14 3.25 -5.89
CA TYR A 167 12.24 4.03 -5.38
C TYR A 167 12.43 3.74 -3.89
N ARG A 168 13.65 3.40 -3.48
CA ARG A 168 13.94 3.06 -2.09
C ARG A 168 14.32 4.26 -1.25
N THR A 169 13.95 4.19 0.03
CA THR A 169 14.44 5.04 1.11
C THR A 169 14.46 4.25 2.43
N THR A 170 15.26 4.68 3.39
CA THR A 170 15.20 4.17 4.77
C THR A 170 14.32 5.04 5.66
N ASP A 171 13.86 6.18 5.18
CA ASP A 171 12.97 7.09 5.90
C ASP A 171 11.52 6.59 5.85
N THR A 172 11.18 5.71 6.79
CA THR A 172 9.82 5.16 6.94
C THR A 172 8.87 6.23 7.46
N THR A 173 9.29 7.07 8.39
CA THR A 173 8.49 8.16 8.99
C THR A 173 8.06 9.17 7.93
N GLY A 174 8.99 9.67 7.13
CA GLY A 174 8.65 10.61 6.05
C GLY A 174 7.74 10.00 4.99
N ALA A 175 7.92 8.72 4.66
CA ALA A 175 7.05 8.01 3.73
C ALA A 175 5.62 7.83 4.26
N GLU A 176 5.45 7.49 5.55
CA GLU A 176 4.16 7.37 6.22
C GLU A 176 3.41 8.70 6.28
N LEU A 177 4.10 9.75 6.72
CA LEU A 177 3.54 11.09 6.82
C LEU A 177 3.13 11.65 5.47
N GLY A 178 3.98 11.49 4.45
CA GLY A 178 3.65 11.86 3.09
C GLY A 178 2.37 11.18 2.61
N GLY A 179 2.24 9.88 2.87
CA GLY A 179 1.04 9.10 2.55
C GLY A 179 -0.21 9.54 3.34
N ALA A 180 -0.08 9.87 4.62
CA ALA A 180 -1.17 10.27 5.51
C ALA A 180 -1.68 11.69 5.18
N LEU A 181 -0.78 12.63 4.97
CA LEU A 181 -1.10 14.07 4.89
C LEU A 181 -1.42 14.55 3.47
N LYS A 182 -0.95 13.85 2.44
CA LYS A 182 -1.16 14.28 1.03
C LYS A 182 -2.62 14.58 0.69
N ASN A 183 -3.55 13.83 1.26
CA ASN A 183 -4.97 14.01 0.95
C ASN A 183 -5.53 15.31 1.51
N VAL A 184 -5.03 15.80 2.64
CA VAL A 184 -5.42 17.10 3.21
C VAL A 184 -5.07 18.21 2.22
N VAL A 185 -3.84 18.19 1.70
CA VAL A 185 -3.36 19.15 0.70
C VAL A 185 -4.14 19.02 -0.61
N ALA A 186 -4.41 17.79 -1.06
CA ALA A 186 -5.15 17.53 -2.29
C ALA A 186 -6.61 18.03 -2.21
N ILE A 187 -7.29 17.78 -1.09
CA ILE A 187 -8.67 18.25 -0.84
C ILE A 187 -8.72 19.78 -0.78
N ALA A 188 -7.80 20.39 -0.05
CA ALA A 188 -7.72 21.85 0.04
C ALA A 188 -7.44 22.49 -1.32
N SER A 189 -6.56 21.90 -2.13
CA SER A 189 -6.27 22.34 -3.49
C SER A 189 -7.48 22.21 -4.41
N GLY A 190 -8.23 21.12 -4.30
CA GLY A 190 -9.49 20.93 -5.05
C GLY A 190 -10.58 21.92 -4.62
N ALA A 191 -10.69 22.21 -3.31
CA ALA A 191 -11.62 23.21 -2.79
C ALA A 191 -11.28 24.62 -3.30
N ALA A 192 -10.01 24.99 -3.40
CA ALA A 192 -9.59 26.28 -3.96
C ALA A 192 -10.04 26.46 -5.41
N ILE A 193 -9.92 25.41 -6.24
CA ILE A 193 -10.41 25.41 -7.62
C ILE A 193 -11.94 25.47 -7.65
N GLY A 194 -12.62 24.64 -6.87
CA GLY A 194 -14.10 24.61 -6.81
C GLY A 194 -14.71 25.92 -6.32
N ALA A 195 -14.00 26.67 -5.48
CA ALA A 195 -14.39 28.02 -5.02
C ALA A 195 -14.02 29.15 -6.01
N GLY A 196 -13.44 28.82 -7.17
CA GLY A 196 -13.08 29.82 -8.18
C GLY A 196 -11.86 30.68 -7.84
N LEU A 197 -11.01 30.26 -6.89
CA LEU A 197 -9.84 31.03 -6.44
C LEU A 197 -8.66 30.95 -7.45
N GLY A 198 -8.76 30.10 -8.45
CA GLY A 198 -7.81 30.00 -9.56
C GLY A 198 -6.55 29.20 -9.27
N GLU A 199 -5.75 29.01 -10.32
CA GLU A 199 -4.55 28.14 -10.30
C GLU A 199 -3.44 28.68 -9.39
N SER A 200 -3.29 30.00 -9.26
CA SER A 200 -2.27 30.59 -8.37
C SER A 200 -2.52 30.27 -6.90
N ALA A 201 -3.80 30.33 -6.47
CA ALA A 201 -4.18 29.95 -5.11
C ALA A 201 -3.93 28.44 -4.87
N ARG A 202 -4.26 27.58 -5.85
CA ARG A 202 -3.97 26.15 -5.79
C ARG A 202 -2.46 25.88 -5.65
N ALA A 203 -1.63 26.51 -6.47
CA ALA A 203 -0.19 26.34 -6.44
C ALA A 203 0.41 26.80 -5.11
N ALA A 204 -0.01 27.97 -4.60
CA ALA A 204 0.42 28.49 -3.30
C ALA A 204 0.03 27.52 -2.16
N LEU A 205 -1.18 26.97 -2.19
CA LEU A 205 -1.68 26.02 -1.20
C LEU A 205 -0.90 24.70 -1.21
N MET A 206 -0.56 24.16 -2.41
CA MET A 206 0.26 22.97 -2.55
C MET A 206 1.67 23.21 -1.99
N THR A 207 2.30 24.33 -2.35
CA THR A 207 3.65 24.69 -1.86
C THR A 207 3.68 24.84 -0.36
N ARG A 208 2.69 25.54 0.21
CA ARG A 208 2.58 25.71 1.67
C ARG A 208 2.30 24.39 2.37
N GLY A 209 1.37 23.59 1.86
CA GLY A 209 1.04 22.28 2.41
C GLY A 209 2.25 21.35 2.42
N TYR A 210 3.04 21.31 1.36
CA TYR A 210 4.27 20.52 1.32
C TYR A 210 5.30 20.99 2.36
N ALA A 211 5.49 22.30 2.51
CA ALA A 211 6.41 22.86 3.51
C ALA A 211 5.98 22.51 4.95
N GLU A 212 4.67 22.51 5.24
CA GLU A 212 4.16 22.09 6.57
C GLU A 212 4.35 20.58 6.79
N MET A 213 4.17 19.75 5.78
CA MET A 213 4.44 18.32 5.87
C MET A 213 5.92 18.06 6.19
N GLN A 214 6.85 18.77 5.54
CA GLN A 214 8.29 18.65 5.82
C GLN A 214 8.63 19.11 7.25
N ARG A 215 8.02 20.19 7.74
CA ARG A 215 8.26 20.65 9.11
C ARG A 215 7.76 19.61 10.12
N LEU A 216 6.59 19.05 9.91
CA LEU A 216 6.07 17.99 10.78
C LEU A 216 6.97 16.78 10.80
N ALA A 217 7.43 16.32 9.63
CA ALA A 217 8.33 15.18 9.51
C ALA A 217 9.68 15.40 10.22
N ALA A 218 10.17 16.64 10.29
CA ALA A 218 11.42 16.97 10.98
C ALA A 218 11.27 17.01 12.53
N HIS A 219 10.07 16.93 13.07
CA HIS A 219 9.81 16.95 14.50
C HIS A 219 9.46 15.56 15.08
N LEU A 220 9.33 14.55 14.21
CA LEU A 220 9.01 13.17 14.56
C LEU A 220 10.21 12.25 14.32
#